data_3c85dd99649c6c23d2923b9bcdcff4cc
#
_entry.id   3c85dd99649c6c23d2923b9bcdcff4cc
#
_cell.length_a   1.000
_cell.length_b   1.000
_cell.length_c   1.000
_cell.angle_alpha   90.00
_cell.angle_beta   90.00
_cell.angle_gamma   90.00
#
_symmetry.space_group_name_H-M   'P 1'
#
loop_
_entity.id
_entity.type
_entity.pdbx_description
1 polymer ?
#
loop_
_entity_poly.entity_id
_entity_poly.type
_entity_poly.pdbx_seq_one_letter_code
_entity_poly.pdbx_strand_id
1 'polypeptide(L)'
;WAKSRRAAVEFGVAPLHVVTSGYLTDKPLRRAVQAMDPQGLLRVSRGVSVGLRMIPTLRDLQFTWEEMAQQVLDPQKEKVRASLRAALMNWARTSGEAADYTDNLPLQCLHPVGHWYEIPNMLRNGTLLRMLQERPQLRWLMLHNIDTLGAALDPGCLGLHIQSGADLSFEVICRRLDDRGGGLARVDGRVRLVEGLAMP
;
A
#
# COMPACT_ATOMS: atom_id res chain seq x y z
N TRP A 1 11.35 -5.29 12.38
CA TRP A 1 11.73 -5.20 13.78
C TRP A 1 13.23 -5.36 13.99
N ALA A 2 13.86 -6.41 13.50
CA ALA A 2 15.30 -6.63 13.63
C ALA A 2 16.15 -5.45 13.13
N LYS A 3 15.78 -4.84 12.03
CA LYS A 3 16.44 -3.65 11.48
C LYS A 3 16.34 -2.44 12.41
N SER A 4 15.17 -2.20 13.00
CA SER A 4 14.98 -1.10 13.97
C SER A 4 15.80 -1.32 15.23
N ARG A 5 15.91 -2.55 15.71
CA ARG A 5 16.79 -2.89 16.83
C ARG A 5 18.26 -2.70 16.49
N ARG A 6 18.68 -3.10 15.28
CA ARG A 6 20.07 -2.86 14.84
C ARG A 6 20.37 -1.37 14.78
N ALA A 7 19.47 -0.56 14.22
CA ALA A 7 19.63 0.89 14.18
C ALA A 7 19.71 1.48 15.60
N ALA A 8 18.95 0.97 16.56
CA ALA A 8 19.03 1.42 17.94
C ALA A 8 20.42 1.17 18.58
N VAL A 9 21.03 0.04 18.26
CA VAL A 9 22.39 -0.30 18.74
C VAL A 9 23.44 0.56 18.02
N GLU A 10 23.32 0.71 16.71
CA GLU A 10 24.30 1.41 15.88
C GLU A 10 24.29 2.93 16.09
N PHE A 11 23.13 3.51 16.23
CA PHE A 11 22.97 4.98 16.30
C PHE A 11 22.63 5.49 17.71
N GLY A 12 22.49 4.62 18.69
CA GLY A 12 22.14 5.00 20.07
C GLY A 12 20.72 5.54 20.23
N VAL A 13 19.88 5.44 19.22
CA VAL A 13 18.50 5.94 19.22
C VAL A 13 17.56 4.83 18.82
N ALA A 14 16.64 4.46 19.68
CA ALA A 14 15.60 3.49 19.38
C ALA A 14 14.44 4.17 18.60
N PRO A 15 14.30 3.90 17.29
CA PRO A 15 13.18 4.44 16.53
C PRO A 15 11.88 3.80 16.99
N LEU A 16 10.80 4.59 17.04
CA LEU A 16 9.46 4.03 17.15
C LEU A 16 9.10 3.37 15.82
N HIS A 17 8.64 2.13 15.89
CA HIS A 17 8.21 1.39 14.73
C HIS A 17 6.69 1.23 14.76
N VAL A 18 6.02 1.67 13.72
CA VAL A 18 4.58 1.51 13.56
C VAL A 18 4.30 0.53 12.44
N VAL A 19 3.47 -0.46 12.73
CA VAL A 19 2.96 -1.39 11.72
C VAL A 19 1.49 -1.09 11.51
N THR A 20 1.08 -0.88 10.28
CA THR A 20 -0.32 -0.69 9.95
C THR A 20 -1.02 -2.02 9.75
N SER A 21 -2.28 -2.11 10.16
CA SER A 21 -3.06 -3.34 10.10
C SER A 21 -4.38 -3.11 9.37
N GLY A 22 -4.87 -4.14 8.70
CA GLY A 22 -6.21 -4.17 8.12
C GLY A 22 -7.21 -4.88 9.03
N TYR A 23 -8.46 -4.95 8.58
CA TYR A 23 -9.55 -5.58 9.31
C TYR A 23 -9.22 -7.01 9.76
N LEU A 24 -8.68 -7.83 8.86
CA LEU A 24 -8.37 -9.24 9.14
C LEU A 24 -7.07 -9.43 9.90
N THR A 25 -6.12 -8.51 9.75
CA THR A 25 -4.76 -8.67 10.27
C THR A 25 -4.54 -8.01 11.62
N ASP A 26 -5.46 -7.17 12.10
CA ASP A 26 -5.28 -6.40 13.34
C ASP A 26 -5.08 -7.29 14.58
N LYS A 27 -5.98 -8.24 14.82
CA LYS A 27 -5.89 -9.12 15.99
C LYS A 27 -4.63 -10.00 15.99
N PRO A 28 -4.32 -10.75 14.91
CA PRO A 28 -3.11 -11.56 14.89
C PRO A 28 -1.84 -10.71 14.96
N LEU A 29 -1.82 -9.54 14.32
CA LEU A 29 -0.68 -8.64 14.36
C LEU A 29 -0.42 -8.10 15.77
N ARG A 30 -1.46 -7.68 16.49
CA ARG A 30 -1.31 -7.21 17.88
C ARG A 30 -0.75 -8.31 18.79
N ARG A 31 -1.20 -9.55 18.64
CA ARG A 31 -0.65 -10.68 19.39
C ARG A 31 0.83 -10.90 19.10
N ALA A 32 1.20 -10.86 17.80
CA ALA A 32 2.59 -11.02 17.39
C ALA A 32 3.48 -9.88 17.91
N VAL A 33 3.02 -8.63 17.81
CA VAL A 33 3.72 -7.44 18.33
C VAL A 33 3.94 -7.55 19.84
N GLN A 34 2.91 -7.90 20.60
CA GLN A 34 3.02 -8.06 22.04
C GLN A 34 4.03 -9.14 22.44
N ALA A 35 4.13 -10.23 21.67
CA ALA A 35 5.10 -11.28 21.92
C ALA A 35 6.54 -10.88 21.55
N MET A 36 6.70 -10.07 20.48
CA MET A 36 8.02 -9.68 19.97
C MET A 36 8.63 -8.47 20.67
N ASP A 37 7.82 -7.58 21.20
CA ASP A 37 8.26 -6.29 21.74
C ASP A 37 7.68 -5.99 23.11
N PRO A 38 8.20 -6.64 24.16
CA PRO A 38 7.76 -6.36 25.54
C PRO A 38 8.12 -4.93 26.00
N GLN A 39 9.04 -4.25 25.32
CA GLN A 39 9.44 -2.86 25.64
C GLN A 39 8.48 -1.82 25.03
N GLY A 40 7.61 -2.25 24.14
CA GLY A 40 6.59 -1.39 23.55
C GLY A 40 7.10 -0.32 22.58
N LEU A 41 8.22 -0.57 21.88
CA LEU A 41 8.73 0.29 20.81
C LEU A 41 7.97 0.09 19.49
N LEU A 42 7.34 -1.07 19.36
CA LEU A 42 6.55 -1.45 18.20
C LEU A 42 5.08 -1.13 18.44
N ARG A 43 4.48 -0.32 17.60
CA ARG A 43 3.09 0.10 17.69
C ARG A 43 2.28 -0.51 16.57
N VAL A 44 1.01 -0.74 16.81
CA VAL A 44 0.06 -1.14 15.76
C VAL A 44 -0.93 0.00 15.53
N SER A 45 -0.94 0.50 14.31
CA SER A 45 -1.94 1.45 13.84
C SER A 45 -3.01 0.70 13.06
N ARG A 46 -4.23 0.69 13.57
CA ARG A 46 -5.34 0.07 12.86
C ARG A 46 -5.74 0.91 11.67
N GLY A 47 -5.63 0.32 10.48
CA GLY A 47 -6.05 0.92 9.23
C GLY A 47 -7.56 1.03 9.10
N VAL A 48 -8.00 1.94 8.27
CA VAL A 48 -9.39 2.02 7.81
C VAL A 48 -9.57 0.99 6.70
N SER A 49 -10.68 0.28 6.75
CA SER A 49 -11.12 -0.58 5.66
C SER A 49 -12.41 -0.02 5.08
N VAL A 50 -12.53 -0.06 3.78
CA VAL A 50 -13.75 0.33 3.08
C VAL A 50 -14.52 -0.90 2.66
N GLY A 51 -15.84 -0.82 2.72
CA GLY A 51 -16.71 -1.89 2.27
C GLY A 51 -16.87 -1.82 0.75
N LEU A 52 -16.00 -2.56 0.05
CA LEU A 52 -16.15 -2.77 -1.39
C LEU A 52 -16.36 -4.26 -1.64
N ARG A 53 -17.12 -4.56 -2.66
CA ARG A 53 -17.26 -5.94 -3.11
C ARG A 53 -15.93 -6.40 -3.69
N MET A 54 -15.32 -7.41 -3.07
CA MET A 54 -14.02 -7.92 -3.49
C MET A 54 -14.15 -8.99 -4.58
N ILE A 55 -15.28 -9.66 -4.65
CA ILE A 55 -15.60 -10.62 -5.72
C ILE A 55 -16.53 -9.93 -6.70
N PRO A 56 -16.08 -9.68 -7.94
CA PRO A 56 -16.92 -9.04 -8.94
C PRO A 56 -18.06 -9.99 -9.37
N THR A 57 -19.26 -9.43 -9.54
CA THR A 57 -20.36 -10.15 -10.16
C THR A 57 -20.16 -10.21 -11.68
N LEU A 58 -20.94 -11.07 -12.34
CA LEU A 58 -20.97 -11.13 -13.79
C LEU A 58 -21.29 -9.75 -14.41
N ARG A 59 -22.18 -8.99 -13.77
CA ARG A 59 -22.55 -7.63 -14.18
C ARG A 59 -21.37 -6.65 -14.05
N ASP A 60 -20.65 -6.71 -12.95
CA ASP A 60 -19.47 -5.86 -12.73
C ASP A 60 -18.40 -6.13 -13.78
N LEU A 61 -18.16 -7.40 -14.09
CA LEU A 61 -17.23 -7.81 -15.14
C LEU A 61 -17.67 -7.31 -16.53
N GLN A 62 -18.95 -7.42 -16.87
CA GLN A 62 -19.48 -6.90 -18.11
C GLN A 62 -19.28 -5.39 -18.21
N PHE A 63 -19.69 -4.63 -17.20
CA PHE A 63 -19.57 -3.18 -17.15
C PHE A 63 -18.11 -2.72 -17.29
N THR A 64 -17.20 -3.28 -16.51
CA THR A 64 -15.77 -2.94 -16.58
C THR A 64 -15.18 -3.14 -17.98
N TRP A 65 -15.55 -4.24 -18.65
CA TRP A 65 -15.05 -4.52 -19.98
C TRP A 65 -15.67 -3.63 -21.06
N GLU A 66 -16.90 -3.21 -20.88
CA GLU A 66 -17.58 -2.27 -21.80
C GLU A 66 -16.97 -0.87 -21.73
N GLU A 67 -16.68 -0.36 -20.52
CA GLU A 67 -15.96 0.92 -20.38
C GLU A 67 -14.56 0.87 -20.97
N MET A 68 -13.84 -0.20 -20.74
CA MET A 68 -12.50 -0.37 -21.28
C MET A 68 -12.46 -0.57 -22.80
N ALA A 69 -13.57 -0.90 -23.43
CA ALA A 69 -13.65 -1.05 -24.90
C ALA A 69 -13.43 0.28 -25.66
N GLN A 70 -13.51 1.40 -24.98
CA GLN A 70 -13.22 2.72 -25.55
C GLN A 70 -11.71 3.02 -25.67
N GLN A 71 -10.85 2.19 -25.09
CA GLN A 71 -9.41 2.37 -25.20
C GLN A 71 -8.89 1.77 -26.51
N VAL A 72 -8.20 2.57 -27.31
CA VAL A 72 -7.51 2.11 -28.51
C VAL A 72 -6.31 1.25 -28.09
N LEU A 73 -6.41 -0.05 -28.35
CA LEU A 73 -5.34 -1.02 -28.10
C LEU A 73 -4.75 -1.49 -29.43
N ASP A 74 -3.48 -1.91 -29.40
CA ASP A 74 -2.95 -2.65 -30.53
C ASP A 74 -3.67 -4.01 -30.67
N PRO A 75 -3.75 -4.57 -31.90
CA PRO A 75 -4.55 -5.77 -32.16
C PRO A 75 -4.14 -6.99 -31.32
N GLN A 76 -2.88 -7.06 -30.91
CA GLN A 76 -2.38 -8.17 -30.11
C GLN A 76 -2.83 -8.07 -28.66
N LYS A 77 -2.79 -6.87 -28.09
CA LYS A 77 -3.33 -6.59 -26.74
C LYS A 77 -4.84 -6.77 -26.70
N GLU A 78 -5.52 -6.38 -27.76
CA GLU A 78 -6.97 -6.56 -27.88
C GLU A 78 -7.35 -8.04 -27.88
N LYS A 79 -6.62 -8.89 -28.63
CA LYS A 79 -6.84 -10.34 -28.68
C LYS A 79 -6.61 -11.00 -27.32
N VAL A 80 -5.52 -10.64 -26.62
CA VAL A 80 -5.24 -11.15 -25.27
C VAL A 80 -6.34 -10.74 -24.30
N ARG A 81 -6.78 -9.51 -24.36
CA ARG A 81 -7.86 -8.96 -23.55
C ARG A 81 -9.18 -9.69 -23.78
N ALA A 82 -9.56 -9.90 -25.05
CA ALA A 82 -10.76 -10.63 -25.39
C ALA A 82 -10.74 -12.07 -24.87
N SER A 83 -9.59 -12.73 -24.96
CA SER A 83 -9.40 -14.08 -24.43
C SER A 83 -9.53 -14.13 -22.91
N LEU A 84 -8.91 -13.19 -22.18
CA LEU A 84 -9.03 -13.09 -20.72
C LEU A 84 -10.46 -12.80 -20.28
N ARG A 85 -11.14 -11.90 -20.99
CA ARG A 85 -12.56 -11.62 -20.76
C ARG A 85 -13.41 -12.87 -20.90
N ALA A 86 -13.24 -13.60 -22.01
CA ALA A 86 -13.99 -14.82 -22.26
C ALA A 86 -13.75 -15.87 -21.17
N ALA A 87 -12.51 -16.03 -20.72
CA ALA A 87 -12.16 -16.97 -19.66
C ALA A 87 -12.80 -16.59 -18.32
N LEU A 88 -12.74 -15.31 -17.93
CA LEU A 88 -13.36 -14.82 -16.68
C LEU A 88 -14.89 -14.95 -16.71
N MET A 89 -15.51 -14.61 -17.84
CA MET A 89 -16.95 -14.73 -17.99
C MET A 89 -17.41 -16.19 -17.95
N ASN A 90 -16.64 -17.08 -18.55
CA ASN A 90 -16.94 -18.52 -18.50
C ASN A 90 -16.77 -19.07 -17.07
N TRP A 91 -15.69 -18.70 -16.39
CA TRP A 91 -15.49 -19.06 -14.99
C TRP A 91 -16.65 -18.58 -14.11
N ALA A 92 -17.04 -17.32 -14.23
CA ALA A 92 -18.15 -16.75 -13.46
C ALA A 92 -19.47 -17.49 -13.69
N ARG A 93 -19.74 -17.91 -14.95
CA ARG A 93 -20.95 -18.67 -15.29
C ARG A 93 -20.92 -20.12 -14.79
N THR A 94 -19.77 -20.76 -14.86
CA THR A 94 -19.63 -22.18 -14.51
C THR A 94 -19.49 -22.40 -13.01
N SER A 95 -18.78 -21.54 -12.29
CA SER A 95 -18.63 -21.64 -10.83
C SER A 95 -19.85 -21.17 -10.07
N GLY A 96 -20.64 -20.27 -10.65
CA GLY A 96 -21.74 -19.59 -9.95
C GLY A 96 -21.30 -18.59 -8.88
N GLU A 97 -20.01 -18.51 -8.61
CA GLU A 97 -19.48 -17.69 -7.51
C GLU A 97 -19.58 -16.19 -7.75
N ALA A 98 -19.64 -15.76 -9.02
CA ALA A 98 -19.77 -14.36 -9.40
C ALA A 98 -21.19 -13.99 -9.84
N ALA A 99 -22.15 -14.91 -9.78
CA ALA A 99 -23.53 -14.66 -10.12
C ALA A 99 -24.23 -13.94 -8.97
N ASP A 100 -24.72 -12.73 -9.18
CA ASP A 100 -25.52 -11.91 -8.25
C ASP A 100 -25.22 -12.15 -6.75
N TYR A 101 -23.95 -12.05 -6.43
CA TYR A 101 -23.48 -12.26 -5.08
C TYR A 101 -24.02 -11.17 -4.15
N THR A 102 -24.87 -11.56 -3.20
CA THR A 102 -25.53 -10.62 -2.30
C THR A 102 -24.96 -10.62 -0.88
N ASP A 103 -24.19 -11.63 -0.51
CA ASP A 103 -23.63 -11.74 0.83
C ASP A 103 -22.36 -10.91 0.98
N ASN A 104 -22.47 -9.82 1.72
CA ASN A 104 -21.35 -8.93 2.02
C ASN A 104 -20.61 -9.41 3.28
N LEU A 105 -20.00 -10.57 3.23
CA LEU A 105 -19.15 -11.01 4.32
C LEU A 105 -17.91 -10.12 4.43
N PRO A 106 -17.47 -9.75 5.65
CA PRO A 106 -16.30 -8.88 5.83
C PRO A 106 -15.05 -9.35 5.10
N LEU A 107 -14.85 -10.67 5.01
CA LEU A 107 -13.74 -11.28 4.28
C LEU A 107 -13.74 -10.93 2.78
N GLN A 108 -14.91 -10.71 2.21
CA GLN A 108 -15.10 -10.50 0.77
C GLN A 108 -15.23 -9.02 0.41
N CYS A 109 -15.59 -8.19 1.38
CA CYS A 109 -16.01 -6.82 1.12
C CYS A 109 -15.06 -5.77 1.65
N LEU A 110 -14.25 -6.08 2.65
CA LEU A 110 -13.38 -5.10 3.29
C LEU A 110 -11.97 -5.15 2.72
N HIS A 111 -11.52 -4.01 2.24
CA HIS A 111 -10.13 -3.85 1.81
C HIS A 111 -9.52 -2.56 2.39
N PRO A 112 -8.18 -2.49 2.53
CA PRO A 112 -7.51 -1.30 3.02
C PRO A 112 -7.61 -0.15 2.01
N VAL A 113 -7.56 1.08 2.52
CA VAL A 113 -7.68 2.30 1.71
C VAL A 113 -6.41 2.71 0.96
N GLY A 114 -5.32 1.96 1.13
CA GLY A 114 -4.03 2.22 0.49
C GLY A 114 -3.04 3.01 1.34
N HIS A 115 -1.76 2.96 0.94
CA HIS A 115 -0.63 3.45 1.73
C HIS A 115 -0.67 4.95 2.02
N TRP A 116 -1.12 5.75 1.06
CA TRP A 116 -1.22 7.20 1.22
C TRP A 116 -2.09 7.61 2.40
N TYR A 117 -3.12 6.82 2.70
CA TYR A 117 -4.06 7.12 3.75
C TYR A 117 -3.58 6.75 5.16
N GLU A 118 -2.47 6.03 5.27
CA GLU A 118 -1.99 5.52 6.57
C GLU A 118 -1.56 6.63 7.53
N ILE A 119 -0.91 7.69 7.05
CA ILE A 119 -0.52 8.83 7.89
C ILE A 119 -1.74 9.61 8.39
N PRO A 120 -2.68 10.06 7.53
CA PRO A 120 -3.95 10.62 8.00
C PRO A 120 -4.72 9.70 8.95
N ASN A 121 -4.66 8.39 8.72
CA ASN A 121 -5.30 7.41 9.57
C ASN A 121 -4.66 7.32 10.96
N MET A 122 -3.34 7.42 11.05
CA MET A 122 -2.62 7.49 12.34
C MET A 122 -3.01 8.74 13.16
N LEU A 123 -3.30 9.86 12.50
CA LEU A 123 -3.87 11.04 13.13
C LEU A 123 -5.29 10.76 13.66
N ARG A 124 -6.17 10.21 12.81
CA ARG A 124 -7.57 9.91 13.16
C ARG A 124 -7.71 8.92 14.32
N ASN A 125 -6.90 7.87 14.32
CA ASN A 125 -6.96 6.85 15.38
C ASN A 125 -6.14 7.20 16.63
N GLY A 126 -5.51 8.37 16.65
CA GLY A 126 -4.73 8.90 17.77
C GLY A 126 -3.35 8.26 17.93
N THR A 127 -2.91 7.39 17.05
CA THR A 127 -1.59 6.74 17.15
C THR A 127 -0.47 7.77 17.04
N LEU A 128 -0.52 8.65 16.04
CA LEU A 128 0.49 9.69 15.85
C LEU A 128 0.48 10.70 17.00
N LEU A 129 -0.70 11.07 17.51
CA LEU A 129 -0.82 11.97 18.65
C LEU A 129 -0.12 11.40 19.90
N ARG A 130 -0.36 10.13 20.22
CA ARG A 130 0.32 9.46 21.35
C ARG A 130 1.83 9.42 21.15
N MET A 131 2.30 9.13 19.94
CA MET A 131 3.73 9.13 19.64
C MET A 131 4.37 10.50 19.86
N LEU A 132 3.70 11.57 19.44
CA LEU A 132 4.17 12.95 19.66
C LEU A 132 4.13 13.35 21.14
N GLN A 133 3.17 12.86 21.91
CA GLN A 133 3.13 13.07 23.37
C GLN A 133 4.26 12.32 24.07
N GLU A 134 4.55 11.09 23.70
CA GLU A 134 5.64 10.28 24.25
C GLU A 134 7.03 10.81 23.83
N ARG A 135 7.14 11.32 22.63
CA ARG A 135 8.37 11.85 22.02
C ARG A 135 8.13 13.19 21.32
N PRO A 136 8.06 14.30 22.05
CA PRO A 136 7.80 15.62 21.46
C PRO A 136 8.86 16.07 20.44
N GLN A 137 10.06 15.50 20.52
CA GLN A 137 11.16 15.74 19.56
C GLN A 137 11.01 14.99 18.23
N LEU A 138 9.99 14.13 18.06
CA LEU A 138 9.76 13.42 16.81
C LEU A 138 9.50 14.41 15.66
N ARG A 139 10.32 14.35 14.62
CA ARG A 139 10.27 15.26 13.47
C ARG A 139 10.03 14.54 12.14
N TRP A 140 10.50 13.30 12.03
CA TRP A 140 10.61 12.60 10.76
C TRP A 140 9.89 11.26 10.83
N LEU A 141 9.22 10.92 9.74
CA LEU A 141 8.59 9.63 9.54
C LEU A 141 9.18 8.98 8.29
N MET A 142 9.56 7.72 8.39
CA MET A 142 9.89 6.89 7.26
C MET A 142 8.74 5.93 6.99
N LEU A 143 8.28 5.90 5.76
CA LEU A 143 7.22 5.00 5.32
C LEU A 143 7.77 4.01 4.29
N HIS A 144 7.52 2.74 4.48
CA HIS A 144 7.87 1.70 3.51
C HIS A 144 6.92 0.50 3.61
N ASN A 145 6.83 -0.29 2.56
CA ASN A 145 6.11 -1.55 2.60
C ASN A 145 6.84 -2.57 3.48
N ILE A 146 6.09 -3.42 4.16
CA ILE A 146 6.66 -4.44 5.04
C ILE A 146 7.48 -5.49 4.27
N ASP A 147 7.16 -5.73 3.02
CA ASP A 147 7.83 -6.66 2.11
C ASP A 147 9.06 -6.05 1.41
N THR A 148 9.31 -4.76 1.55
CA THR A 148 10.52 -4.12 1.05
C THR A 148 11.72 -4.51 1.90
N LEU A 149 12.30 -5.67 1.61
CA LEU A 149 13.40 -6.24 2.40
C LEU A 149 14.65 -5.35 2.41
N GLY A 150 14.88 -4.57 1.35
CA GLY A 150 15.97 -3.60 1.26
C GLY A 150 15.81 -2.37 2.14
N ALA A 151 14.58 -1.98 2.48
CA ALA A 151 14.35 -0.79 3.29
C ALA A 151 15.03 -0.87 4.65
N ALA A 152 15.78 0.16 5.00
CA ALA A 152 16.46 0.30 6.29
C ALA A 152 16.47 1.77 6.70
N LEU A 153 16.69 2.01 7.98
CA LEU A 153 16.94 3.37 8.46
C LEU A 153 18.36 3.75 8.04
N ASP A 154 18.44 4.70 7.11
CA ASP A 154 19.70 5.23 6.61
C ASP A 154 19.87 6.69 7.05
N PRO A 155 20.84 6.97 7.93
CA PRO A 155 21.11 8.34 8.37
C PRO A 155 21.55 9.27 7.24
N GLY A 156 22.19 8.74 6.19
CA GLY A 156 22.58 9.52 5.01
C GLY A 156 21.37 10.00 4.23
N CYS A 157 20.41 9.12 3.95
CA CYS A 157 19.15 9.49 3.31
C CYS A 157 18.35 10.48 4.15
N LEU A 158 18.30 10.31 5.46
CA LEU A 158 17.65 11.27 6.36
C LEU A 158 18.39 12.63 6.35
N GLY A 159 19.71 12.62 6.37
CA GLY A 159 20.52 13.83 6.29
C GLY A 159 20.27 14.61 5.00
N LEU A 160 20.21 13.93 3.86
CA LEU A 160 19.87 14.54 2.57
C LEU A 160 18.47 15.14 2.57
N HIS A 161 17.49 14.44 3.15
CA HIS A 161 16.14 14.97 3.29
C HIS A 161 16.11 16.25 4.12
N ILE A 162 16.77 16.25 5.27
CA ILE A 162 16.87 17.44 6.15
C ILE A 162 17.56 18.60 5.42
N GLN A 163 18.67 18.33 4.75
CA GLN A 163 19.44 19.34 4.03
C GLN A 163 18.67 19.93 2.85
N SER A 164 17.83 19.12 2.19
CA SER A 164 17.03 19.60 1.05
C SER A 164 15.90 20.55 1.47
N GLY A 165 15.50 20.54 2.75
CA GLY A 165 14.35 21.31 3.24
C GLY A 165 13.01 20.84 2.66
N ALA A 166 12.97 19.67 2.04
CA ALA A 166 11.75 19.14 1.43
C ALA A 166 10.78 18.60 2.49
N ASP A 167 9.48 18.77 2.27
CA ASP A 167 8.45 18.18 3.12
C ASP A 167 8.35 16.66 2.94
N LEU A 168 8.71 16.16 1.75
CA LEU A 168 8.61 14.76 1.38
C LEU A 168 9.72 14.38 0.40
N SER A 169 10.39 13.28 0.64
CA SER A 169 11.38 12.68 -0.26
C SER A 169 11.02 11.24 -0.56
N PHE A 170 11.24 10.83 -1.79
CA PHE A 170 11.06 9.45 -2.22
C PHE A 170 12.41 8.86 -2.64
N GLU A 171 12.71 7.68 -2.12
CA GLU A 171 13.74 6.85 -2.66
C GLU A 171 13.21 6.15 -3.92
N VAL A 172 13.95 6.27 -5.00
CA VAL A 172 13.61 5.65 -6.28
C VAL A 172 14.71 4.71 -6.73
N ILE A 173 14.33 3.62 -7.35
CA ILE A 173 15.25 2.61 -7.91
C ILE A 173 15.12 2.57 -9.41
N CYS A 174 16.18 2.11 -10.08
CA CYS A 174 16.12 1.86 -11.52
C CYS A 174 15.10 0.75 -11.82
N ARG A 175 14.16 1.06 -12.70
CA ARG A 175 13.13 0.12 -13.13
C ARG A 175 13.71 -0.94 -14.05
N ARG A 176 13.35 -2.20 -13.82
CA ARG A 176 13.60 -3.31 -14.72
C ARG A 176 12.41 -3.51 -15.67
N LEU A 177 12.63 -4.25 -16.75
CA LEU A 177 11.57 -4.53 -17.74
C LEU A 177 10.36 -5.27 -17.14
N ASP A 178 10.60 -6.12 -16.16
CA ASP A 178 9.55 -6.92 -15.51
C ASP A 178 8.85 -6.19 -14.34
N ASP A 179 9.35 -5.02 -13.95
CA ASP A 179 8.77 -4.26 -12.84
C ASP A 179 7.41 -3.68 -13.28
N ARG A 180 6.39 -3.98 -12.47
CA ARG A 180 5.06 -3.42 -12.61
C ARG A 180 4.90 -2.27 -11.63
N GLY A 181 4.41 -1.16 -12.09
CA GLY A 181 4.18 0.00 -11.22
C GLY A 181 4.42 1.30 -11.96
N GLY A 182 4.39 2.38 -11.22
CA GLY A 182 4.65 3.72 -11.72
C GLY A 182 6.13 4.01 -11.96
N GLY A 183 6.41 5.19 -12.45
CA GLY A 183 7.76 5.68 -12.67
C GLY A 183 7.80 7.20 -12.62
N LEU A 184 9.02 7.74 -12.67
CA LEU A 184 9.19 9.18 -12.76
C LEU A 184 9.04 9.65 -14.21
N ALA A 185 8.19 10.64 -14.41
CA ALA A 185 8.01 11.31 -15.68
C ALA A 185 8.10 12.83 -15.52
N ARG A 186 8.54 13.50 -16.57
CA ARG A 186 8.49 14.98 -16.62
C ARG A 186 7.21 15.41 -17.33
N VAL A 187 6.29 15.98 -16.56
CA VAL A 187 5.01 16.47 -17.05
C VAL A 187 4.96 17.97 -16.82
N ASP A 188 4.77 18.76 -17.87
CA ASP A 188 4.76 20.23 -17.82
C ASP A 188 6.00 20.82 -17.12
N GLY A 189 7.17 20.29 -17.44
CA GLY A 189 8.45 20.72 -16.88
C GLY A 189 8.72 20.26 -15.43
N ARG A 190 7.78 19.58 -14.78
CA ARG A 190 7.90 19.09 -13.39
C ARG A 190 8.06 17.57 -13.36
N VAL A 191 8.92 17.09 -12.47
CA VAL A 191 9.03 15.65 -12.21
C VAL A 191 7.81 15.21 -11.38
N ARG A 192 7.14 14.17 -11.85
CA ARG A 192 5.99 13.58 -11.19
C ARG A 192 6.16 12.06 -11.11
N LEU A 193 5.63 11.46 -10.06
CA LEU A 193 5.40 10.02 -10.03
C LEU A 193 4.11 9.72 -10.80
N VAL A 194 4.21 8.90 -11.82
CA VAL A 194 3.07 8.54 -12.68
C VAL A 194 2.87 7.03 -12.62
N GLU A 195 1.66 6.61 -12.34
CA GLU A 195 1.31 5.19 -12.33
C GLU A 195 1.34 4.60 -13.74
N GLY A 196 1.66 3.30 -13.84
CA GLY A 196 1.87 2.63 -15.11
C GLY A 196 0.70 2.71 -16.10
N LEU A 197 -0.53 2.75 -15.58
CA LEU A 197 -1.74 2.91 -16.40
C LEU A 197 -1.93 4.34 -16.95
N ALA A 198 -1.27 5.33 -16.35
CA ALA A 198 -1.33 6.72 -16.77
C ALA A 198 -0.09 7.15 -17.57
N MET A 199 0.83 6.22 -17.84
CA MET A 199 1.96 6.48 -18.72
C MET A 199 1.49 6.44 -20.19
N PRO A 200 1.92 7.42 -21.01
CA PRO A 200 1.57 7.41 -22.44
C PRO A 200 2.18 6.22 -23.20
#